data_0ba37f552afed1d6b252ba9509e7bc59
#
_entry.id   0ba37f552afed1d6b252ba9509e7bc59
#
_cell.length_a   1.000
_cell.length_b   1.000
_cell.length_c   1.000
_cell.angle_alpha   90.00
_cell.angle_beta   90.00
_cell.angle_gamma   90.00
#
_symmetry.space_group_name_H-M   'P 1'
#
loop_
_entity.id
_entity.type
_entity.pdbx_description
1 polymer ?
#
loop_
_entity_poly.entity_id
_entity_poly.type
_entity_poly.pdbx_seq_one_letter_code
_entity_poly.pdbx_strand_id
1 'polypeptide(L)'
;MLWKVDRMTQIVTGFHAIEEKVRRALDSGKIDGLSIQLAKTGPRIKKILESAKRAGIPVINADKNALDSLVKVLPEVARDHRGIVMVVEGAPEKAENDVNFDSWIVSSKSLENEKQTVIVLDSVTDPHNVGAIIRSCDQFGASLVVMPARHSANDFSDNEIIARSSAGASAYVPVSVVTNLVRAVQQLKDAGFWVYGADAGGENVTKLNFPAKTCIVMGSEGKGIARLLEEQCDSIVSIPTCGKIDSLNVSVAAGVLLYEVYRQKI
;
A
#
# COMPACT_ATOMS: atom_id res chain seq x y z
N MET A 1 6.70 30.19 20.53
CA MET A 1 7.59 29.99 19.38
C MET A 1 6.76 29.23 18.34
N LEU A 2 6.26 29.95 17.30
CA LEU A 2 5.44 29.36 16.24
C LEU A 2 6.36 28.54 15.33
N TRP A 3 6.20 27.22 15.32
CA TRP A 3 6.88 26.34 14.38
C TRP A 3 6.40 26.71 12.96
N LYS A 4 7.29 27.27 12.15
CA LYS A 4 7.08 27.30 10.69
C LYS A 4 7.17 25.85 10.22
N VAL A 5 6.04 25.27 9.83
CA VAL A 5 6.00 24.00 9.10
C VAL A 5 6.58 24.32 7.72
N ASP A 6 7.86 24.02 7.55
CA ASP A 6 8.52 24.12 6.26
C ASP A 6 8.00 22.99 5.35
N ARG A 7 8.08 23.16 4.03
CA ARG A 7 7.52 22.20 3.03
C ARG A 7 8.12 20.78 3.08
N MET A 8 9.00 20.51 4.04
CA MET A 8 9.70 19.23 4.21
C MET A 8 9.42 18.55 5.57
N THR A 9 8.29 18.86 6.21
CA THR A 9 7.92 18.23 7.48
C THR A 9 6.68 17.36 7.26
N GLN A 10 6.82 16.04 7.45
CA GLN A 10 5.71 15.11 7.42
C GLN A 10 5.15 14.92 8.84
N ILE A 11 3.82 14.96 8.98
CA ILE A 11 3.10 14.70 10.22
C ILE A 11 2.45 13.32 10.14
N VAL A 12 2.75 12.44 11.06
CA VAL A 12 2.23 11.07 11.10
C VAL A 12 1.34 10.87 12.31
N THR A 13 0.10 10.44 12.06
CA THR A 13 -0.89 10.12 13.08
C THR A 13 -1.28 8.64 13.03
N GLY A 14 -1.97 8.15 14.08
CA GLY A 14 -2.38 6.75 14.16
C GLY A 14 -1.30 5.82 14.71
N PHE A 15 -1.73 4.96 15.64
CA PHE A 15 -0.80 4.11 16.38
C PHE A 15 0.01 3.17 15.48
N HIS A 16 -0.63 2.54 14.48
CA HIS A 16 0.05 1.59 13.60
C HIS A 16 1.13 2.26 12.73
N ALA A 17 0.82 3.44 12.18
CA ALA A 17 1.79 4.17 11.36
C ALA A 17 3.01 4.61 12.20
N ILE A 18 2.77 5.07 13.44
CA ILE A 18 3.84 5.47 14.36
C ILE A 18 4.64 4.23 14.81
N GLU A 19 3.97 3.14 15.22
CA GLU A 19 4.59 1.87 15.60
C GLU A 19 5.53 1.37 14.49
N GLU A 20 5.07 1.47 13.25
CA GLU A 20 5.83 1.03 12.09
C GLU A 20 7.08 1.88 11.84
N LYS A 21 6.95 3.22 11.85
CA LYS A 21 8.13 4.10 11.71
C LYS A 21 9.14 3.90 12.85
N VAL A 22 8.66 3.69 14.08
CA VAL A 22 9.54 3.36 15.22
C VAL A 22 10.25 2.02 15.02
N ARG A 23 9.57 1.01 14.51
CA ARG A 23 10.15 -0.30 14.22
C ARG A 23 11.23 -0.20 13.14
N ARG A 24 10.96 0.50 12.05
CA ARG A 24 11.96 0.76 10.99
C ARG A 24 13.19 1.48 11.53
N ALA A 25 12.99 2.48 12.39
CA ALA A 25 14.10 3.18 13.02
C ALA A 25 14.95 2.24 13.90
N LEU A 26 14.31 1.29 14.61
CA LEU A 26 15.01 0.24 15.37
C LEU A 26 15.82 -0.70 14.46
N ASP A 27 15.23 -1.13 13.35
CA ASP A 27 15.84 -2.11 12.44
C ASP A 27 17.00 -1.48 11.63
N SER A 28 16.84 -0.22 11.18
CA SER A 28 17.82 0.48 10.33
C SER A 28 18.85 1.33 11.11
N GLY A 29 18.55 1.68 12.36
CA GLY A 29 19.35 2.65 13.15
C GLY A 29 19.19 4.10 12.68
N LYS A 30 18.35 4.40 11.70
CA LYS A 30 18.12 5.75 11.17
C LYS A 30 17.03 6.45 11.96
N ILE A 31 17.39 7.52 12.67
CA ILE A 31 16.48 8.31 13.50
C ILE A 31 16.50 9.82 13.16
N ASP A 32 17.32 10.21 12.19
CA ASP A 32 17.48 11.62 11.83
C ASP A 32 16.14 12.22 11.40
N GLY A 33 15.81 13.36 11.96
CA GLY A 33 14.56 14.06 11.70
C GLY A 33 13.31 13.46 12.37
N LEU A 34 13.40 12.32 13.07
CA LEU A 34 12.26 11.73 13.77
C LEU A 34 12.08 12.34 15.17
N SER A 35 10.86 12.70 15.51
CA SER A 35 10.48 13.07 16.89
C SER A 35 9.03 12.70 17.18
N ILE A 36 8.73 12.38 18.45
CA ILE A 36 7.37 12.09 18.91
C ILE A 36 6.89 13.25 19.77
N GLN A 37 5.73 13.80 19.41
CA GLN A 37 5.01 14.79 20.20
C GLN A 37 3.94 14.06 21.04
N LEU A 38 3.95 14.23 22.35
CA LEU A 38 3.12 13.47 23.30
C LEU A 38 2.28 14.40 24.16
N ALA A 39 0.96 14.29 24.09
CA ALA A 39 0.02 15.01 24.94
C ALA A 39 -0.67 14.13 26.00
N LYS A 40 -0.76 12.82 25.77
CA LYS A 40 -1.46 11.90 26.67
C LYS A 40 -0.77 10.53 26.65
N THR A 41 -0.79 9.85 27.78
CA THR A 41 -0.28 8.48 27.90
C THR A 41 -1.42 7.47 28.00
N GLY A 42 -1.18 6.26 27.49
CA GLY A 42 -2.11 5.12 27.58
C GLY A 42 -1.35 3.82 27.37
N PRO A 43 -1.95 2.66 27.59
CA PRO A 43 -1.24 1.37 27.51
C PRO A 43 -0.52 1.14 26.16
N ARG A 44 -1.18 1.48 25.05
CA ARG A 44 -0.59 1.33 23.71
C ARG A 44 0.50 2.37 23.46
N ILE A 45 0.27 3.62 23.87
CA ILE A 45 1.28 4.69 23.75
C ILE A 45 2.54 4.34 24.55
N LYS A 46 2.41 3.77 25.76
CA LYS A 46 3.57 3.33 26.55
C LYS A 46 4.45 2.35 25.79
N LYS A 47 3.86 1.35 25.10
CA LYS A 47 4.62 0.41 24.26
C LYS A 47 5.35 1.11 23.12
N ILE A 48 4.70 2.07 22.45
CA ILE A 48 5.33 2.88 21.40
C ILE A 48 6.52 3.65 21.96
N LEU A 49 6.35 4.30 23.11
CA LEU A 49 7.41 5.09 23.75
C LEU A 49 8.59 4.24 24.22
N GLU A 50 8.36 3.02 24.71
CA GLU A 50 9.42 2.07 25.08
C GLU A 50 10.25 1.70 23.83
N SER A 51 9.59 1.43 22.71
CA SER A 51 10.25 1.13 21.45
C SER A 51 10.98 2.36 20.88
N ALA A 52 10.36 3.54 20.92
CA ALA A 52 10.97 4.79 20.50
C ALA A 52 12.22 5.13 21.32
N LYS A 53 12.18 4.91 22.64
CA LYS A 53 13.33 5.10 23.51
C LYS A 53 14.49 4.14 23.15
N ARG A 54 14.18 2.88 22.84
CA ARG A 54 15.20 1.92 22.37
C ARG A 54 15.81 2.33 21.04
N ALA A 55 15.00 2.90 20.14
CA ALA A 55 15.47 3.43 18.86
C ALA A 55 16.26 4.75 19.01
N GLY A 56 16.19 5.44 20.16
CA GLY A 56 16.81 6.74 20.36
C GLY A 56 15.97 7.92 19.80
N ILE A 57 14.69 7.71 19.46
CA ILE A 57 13.81 8.76 18.94
C ILE A 57 13.43 9.73 20.06
N PRO A 58 13.63 11.05 19.90
CA PRO A 58 13.24 12.04 20.86
C PRO A 58 11.74 12.07 21.13
N VAL A 59 11.35 12.14 22.42
CA VAL A 59 9.96 12.31 22.83
C VAL A 59 9.82 13.69 23.47
N ILE A 60 8.94 14.52 22.92
CA ILE A 60 8.70 15.90 23.35
C ILE A 60 7.29 15.97 23.95
N ASN A 61 7.18 16.43 25.17
CA ASN A 61 5.88 16.67 25.79
C ASN A 61 5.23 17.91 25.16
N ALA A 62 3.99 17.74 24.72
CA ALA A 62 3.17 18.77 24.12
C ALA A 62 1.79 18.77 24.79
N ASP A 63 1.04 19.85 24.67
CA ASP A 63 -0.36 19.85 25.06
C ASP A 63 -1.27 19.42 23.89
N LYS A 64 -2.55 19.19 24.20
CA LYS A 64 -3.53 18.80 23.18
C LYS A 64 -3.66 19.85 22.06
N ASN A 65 -3.63 21.14 22.41
CA ASN A 65 -3.79 22.23 21.44
C ASN A 65 -2.60 22.30 20.47
N ALA A 66 -1.40 21.99 20.95
CA ALA A 66 -0.21 21.88 20.11
C ALA A 66 -0.35 20.72 19.10
N LEU A 67 -0.82 19.55 19.54
CA LEU A 67 -1.08 18.42 18.63
C LEU A 67 -2.20 18.75 17.64
N ASP A 68 -3.32 19.34 18.11
CA ASP A 68 -4.42 19.77 17.23
C ASP A 68 -3.92 20.75 16.14
N SER A 69 -2.96 21.60 16.49
CA SER A 69 -2.36 22.55 15.54
C SER A 69 -1.45 21.85 14.52
N LEU A 70 -0.67 20.87 14.93
CA LEU A 70 0.18 20.08 14.05
C LEU A 70 -0.62 19.30 13.01
N VAL A 71 -1.73 18.69 13.42
CA VAL A 71 -2.55 17.84 12.53
C VAL A 71 -3.49 18.64 11.62
N LYS A 72 -3.60 19.96 11.76
CA LYS A 72 -4.45 20.80 10.88
C LYS A 72 -4.08 20.71 9.41
N VAL A 73 -2.82 20.46 9.09
CA VAL A 73 -2.33 20.30 7.71
C VAL A 73 -2.81 19.01 7.05
N LEU A 74 -3.28 18.04 7.85
CA LEU A 74 -3.74 16.74 7.39
C LEU A 74 -5.21 16.79 6.95
N PRO A 75 -5.66 15.86 6.07
CA PRO A 75 -7.07 15.63 5.81
C PRO A 75 -7.85 15.36 7.11
N GLU A 76 -9.11 15.73 7.16
CA GLU A 76 -9.95 15.64 8.37
C GLU A 76 -9.94 14.24 9.01
N VAL A 77 -10.01 13.21 8.18
CA VAL A 77 -9.99 11.79 8.60
C VAL A 77 -8.67 11.37 9.27
N ALA A 78 -7.58 12.10 9.02
CA ALA A 78 -6.25 11.83 9.58
C ALA A 78 -5.92 12.69 10.82
N ARG A 79 -6.81 13.59 11.26
CA ARG A 79 -6.57 14.51 12.37
C ARG A 79 -6.76 13.88 13.75
N ASP A 80 -7.31 12.66 13.85
CA ASP A 80 -7.45 11.95 15.15
C ASP A 80 -6.08 11.45 15.63
N HIS A 81 -5.37 12.32 16.35
CA HIS A 81 -4.02 12.03 16.86
C HIS A 81 -3.99 11.16 18.13
N ARG A 82 -5.11 10.97 18.84
CA ARG A 82 -5.22 10.13 20.06
C ARG A 82 -4.16 10.42 21.14
N GLY A 83 -3.61 11.63 21.15
CA GLY A 83 -2.64 12.10 22.15
C GLY A 83 -1.17 11.85 21.79
N ILE A 84 -0.87 11.38 20.59
CA ILE A 84 0.49 11.15 20.08
C ILE A 84 0.58 11.50 18.60
N VAL A 85 1.66 12.17 18.20
CA VAL A 85 1.98 12.51 16.81
C VAL A 85 3.46 12.25 16.58
N MET A 86 3.85 11.69 15.47
CA MET A 86 5.25 11.67 15.05
C MET A 86 5.48 12.76 14.00
N VAL A 87 6.56 13.50 14.18
CA VAL A 87 7.04 14.50 13.24
C VAL A 87 8.28 13.93 12.55
N VAL A 88 8.30 14.00 11.22
CA VAL A 88 9.42 13.59 10.40
C VAL A 88 9.93 14.82 9.65
N GLU A 89 11.12 15.31 9.98
CA GLU A 89 11.78 16.43 9.33
C GLU A 89 12.73 15.91 8.25
N GLY A 90 12.75 16.55 7.09
CA GLY A 90 13.62 16.19 5.97
C GLY A 90 12.84 15.87 4.70
N ALA A 91 13.56 15.72 3.59
CA ALA A 91 12.95 15.23 2.35
C ALA A 91 12.34 13.84 2.60
N PRO A 92 11.14 13.54 2.09
CA PRO A 92 10.57 12.22 2.21
C PRO A 92 11.62 11.23 1.65
N GLU A 93 12.18 10.39 2.52
CA GLU A 93 12.93 9.23 2.02
C GLU A 93 11.96 8.45 1.14
N LYS A 94 12.37 8.14 -0.10
CA LYS A 94 11.65 7.15 -0.90
C LYS A 94 11.41 5.95 0.00
N ALA A 95 10.16 5.56 0.14
CA ALA A 95 9.85 4.39 0.94
C ALA A 95 10.71 3.23 0.41
N GLU A 96 11.37 2.47 1.29
CA GLU A 96 12.23 1.34 0.89
C GLU A 96 11.48 0.33 0.00
N ASN A 97 10.17 0.37 0.05
CA ASN A 97 9.26 -0.41 -0.78
C ASN A 97 8.82 0.29 -2.06
N ASP A 98 9.25 1.54 -2.34
CA ASP A 98 9.08 2.19 -3.66
C ASP A 98 10.12 1.62 -4.61
N VAL A 99 9.69 0.66 -5.42
CA VAL A 99 10.55 -0.13 -6.26
C VAL A 99 10.56 0.43 -7.69
N ASN A 100 11.74 0.60 -8.26
CA ASN A 100 11.83 0.89 -9.69
C ASN A 100 11.36 -0.30 -10.50
N PHE A 101 10.32 -0.11 -11.32
CA PHE A 101 9.66 -1.17 -12.08
C PHE A 101 10.61 -1.92 -13.03
N ASP A 102 11.40 -1.19 -13.79
CA ASP A 102 12.33 -1.81 -14.78
C ASP A 102 13.38 -2.66 -14.08
N SER A 103 13.93 -2.20 -12.96
CA SER A 103 14.88 -2.95 -12.14
C SER A 103 14.24 -4.20 -11.53
N TRP A 104 12.99 -4.10 -11.07
CA TRP A 104 12.24 -5.22 -10.53
C TRP A 104 11.96 -6.29 -11.60
N ILE A 105 11.58 -5.88 -12.81
CA ILE A 105 11.37 -6.80 -13.95
C ILE A 105 12.65 -7.59 -14.26
N VAL A 106 13.82 -6.93 -14.26
CA VAL A 106 15.11 -7.60 -14.49
C VAL A 106 15.37 -8.66 -13.42
N SER A 107 15.16 -8.31 -12.14
CA SER A 107 15.31 -9.26 -11.03
C SER A 107 14.31 -10.41 -11.12
N SER A 108 13.06 -10.12 -11.46
CA SER A 108 12.00 -11.12 -11.61
C SER A 108 12.30 -12.14 -12.71
N LYS A 109 12.92 -11.72 -13.82
CA LYS A 109 13.32 -12.63 -14.91
C LYS A 109 14.35 -13.66 -14.46
N SER A 110 15.26 -13.30 -13.56
CA SER A 110 16.28 -14.23 -13.04
C SER A 110 15.71 -15.29 -12.10
N LEU A 111 14.47 -15.13 -11.63
CA LEU A 111 13.76 -16.02 -10.72
C LEU A 111 12.73 -16.87 -11.48
N GLU A 112 13.18 -17.64 -12.48
CA GLU A 112 12.30 -18.37 -13.42
C GLU A 112 11.36 -19.36 -12.73
N ASN A 113 11.81 -20.03 -11.67
CA ASN A 113 11.05 -21.08 -10.97
C ASN A 113 10.36 -20.59 -9.68
N GLU A 114 10.47 -19.32 -9.34
CA GLU A 114 9.85 -18.80 -8.13
C GLU A 114 8.40 -18.42 -8.37
N LYS A 115 7.57 -18.69 -7.35
CA LYS A 115 6.17 -18.29 -7.35
C LYS A 115 6.11 -16.79 -7.11
N GLN A 116 5.63 -16.03 -8.08
CA GLN A 116 5.48 -14.58 -8.00
C GLN A 116 4.04 -14.18 -8.30
N THR A 117 3.51 -13.27 -7.52
CA THR A 117 2.18 -12.70 -7.74
C THR A 117 2.28 -11.19 -7.81
N VAL A 118 1.84 -10.60 -8.92
CA VAL A 118 1.78 -9.15 -9.13
C VAL A 118 0.33 -8.72 -9.17
N ILE A 119 0.01 -7.59 -8.56
CA ILE A 119 -1.29 -6.94 -8.73
C ILE A 119 -1.12 -5.58 -9.39
N VAL A 120 -1.92 -5.31 -10.40
CA VAL A 120 -1.95 -4.03 -11.14
C VAL A 120 -3.28 -3.34 -10.83
N LEU A 121 -3.21 -2.09 -10.38
CA LEU A 121 -4.40 -1.31 -10.01
C LEU A 121 -4.69 -0.26 -11.09
N ASP A 122 -5.74 -0.46 -11.88
CA ASP A 122 -6.17 0.50 -12.89
C ASP A 122 -7.23 1.42 -12.33
N SER A 123 -6.88 2.70 -12.15
CA SER A 123 -7.82 3.75 -11.73
C SER A 123 -8.54 3.47 -10.40
N VAL A 124 -7.88 2.76 -9.49
CA VAL A 124 -8.33 2.60 -8.09
C VAL A 124 -7.91 3.85 -7.32
N THR A 125 -8.85 4.80 -7.18
CA THR A 125 -8.55 6.15 -6.66
C THR A 125 -8.83 6.33 -5.18
N ASP A 126 -9.68 5.49 -4.58
CA ASP A 126 -9.97 5.57 -3.15
C ASP A 126 -8.79 5.00 -2.33
N PRO A 127 -8.13 5.83 -1.50
CA PRO A 127 -6.99 5.38 -0.69
C PRO A 127 -7.36 4.32 0.35
N HIS A 128 -8.63 4.22 0.76
CA HIS A 128 -9.08 3.13 1.63
C HIS A 128 -9.05 1.79 0.91
N ASN A 129 -9.50 1.73 -0.34
CA ASN A 129 -9.45 0.53 -1.17
C ASN A 129 -8.00 0.15 -1.47
N VAL A 130 -7.17 1.10 -1.86
CA VAL A 130 -5.73 0.87 -2.10
C VAL A 130 -5.06 0.27 -0.86
N GLY A 131 -5.28 0.86 0.32
CA GLY A 131 -4.69 0.35 1.56
C GLY A 131 -5.20 -1.05 1.93
N ALA A 132 -6.49 -1.34 1.73
CA ALA A 132 -7.06 -2.66 1.98
C ALA A 132 -6.49 -3.72 1.02
N ILE A 133 -6.28 -3.37 -0.27
CA ILE A 133 -5.65 -4.25 -1.25
C ILE A 133 -4.21 -4.54 -0.84
N ILE A 134 -3.43 -3.52 -0.46
CA ILE A 134 -2.04 -3.69 -0.02
C ILE A 134 -1.96 -4.58 1.23
N ARG A 135 -2.90 -4.45 2.16
CA ARG A 135 -2.99 -5.36 3.30
C ARG A 135 -3.22 -6.80 2.87
N SER A 136 -4.06 -7.04 1.87
CA SER A 136 -4.26 -8.37 1.30
C SER A 136 -3.02 -8.87 0.58
N CYS A 137 -2.29 -7.98 -0.12
CA CYS A 137 -1.00 -8.29 -0.75
C CYS A 137 0.03 -8.78 0.28
N ASP A 138 0.14 -8.13 1.43
CA ASP A 138 1.01 -8.55 2.53
C ASP A 138 0.63 -9.96 3.02
N GLN A 139 -0.66 -10.19 3.29
CA GLN A 139 -1.14 -11.47 3.85
C GLN A 139 -1.02 -12.66 2.88
N PHE A 140 -1.11 -12.41 1.57
CA PHE A 140 -1.09 -13.46 0.54
C PHE A 140 0.20 -13.43 -0.30
N GLY A 141 1.24 -12.72 0.15
CA GLY A 141 2.58 -12.76 -0.42
C GLY A 141 2.68 -12.23 -1.84
N ALA A 142 1.97 -11.14 -2.17
CA ALA A 142 2.18 -10.48 -3.46
C ALA A 142 3.60 -9.90 -3.55
N SER A 143 4.25 -10.16 -4.67
CA SER A 143 5.64 -9.77 -4.92
C SER A 143 5.77 -8.30 -5.33
N LEU A 144 4.71 -7.72 -5.90
CA LEU A 144 4.67 -6.32 -6.35
C LEU A 144 3.24 -5.83 -6.51
N VAL A 145 2.99 -4.58 -6.12
CA VAL A 145 1.81 -3.79 -6.50
C VAL A 145 2.24 -2.76 -7.55
N VAL A 146 1.55 -2.68 -8.67
CA VAL A 146 1.80 -1.70 -9.72
C VAL A 146 0.63 -0.71 -9.80
N MET A 147 0.94 0.58 -9.75
CA MET A 147 -0.05 1.65 -9.74
C MET A 147 0.28 2.71 -10.81
N PRO A 148 -0.71 3.38 -11.42
CA PRO A 148 -0.43 4.46 -12.35
C PRO A 148 -0.03 5.74 -11.59
N ALA A 149 0.86 6.54 -12.17
CA ALA A 149 1.26 7.86 -11.64
C ALA A 149 0.12 8.89 -11.68
N ARG A 150 -0.91 8.66 -12.51
CA ARG A 150 -2.12 9.50 -12.62
C ARG A 150 -3.34 8.64 -12.33
N HIS A 151 -4.39 9.24 -11.78
CA HIS A 151 -5.63 8.54 -11.43
C HIS A 151 -5.44 7.41 -10.40
N SER A 152 -4.44 7.54 -9.54
CA SER A 152 -4.26 6.73 -8.34
C SER A 152 -4.34 7.62 -7.09
N ALA A 153 -4.36 7.03 -5.91
CA ALA A 153 -4.19 7.78 -4.68
C ALA A 153 -2.82 8.48 -4.73
N ASN A 154 -2.83 9.81 -4.93
CA ASN A 154 -1.63 10.62 -5.05
C ASN A 154 -0.73 10.44 -3.83
N ASP A 155 0.58 10.39 -4.06
CA ASP A 155 1.61 10.25 -3.04
C ASP A 155 1.42 9.02 -2.13
N PHE A 156 1.57 7.84 -2.75
CA PHE A 156 1.43 6.55 -2.08
C PHE A 156 2.28 6.47 -0.79
N SER A 157 3.53 6.93 -0.85
CA SER A 157 4.48 6.83 0.27
C SER A 157 4.08 7.67 1.49
N ASP A 158 3.37 8.77 1.27
CA ASP A 158 3.00 9.73 2.31
C ASP A 158 1.51 9.74 2.63
N ASN A 159 0.73 8.82 2.04
CA ASN A 159 -0.70 8.78 2.24
C ASN A 159 -1.07 8.07 3.55
N GLU A 160 -1.39 8.86 4.59
CA GLU A 160 -1.78 8.34 5.90
C GLU A 160 -3.04 7.46 5.86
N ILE A 161 -3.95 7.70 4.91
CA ILE A 161 -5.16 6.89 4.77
C ILE A 161 -4.76 5.49 4.32
N ILE A 162 -3.85 5.38 3.34
CA ILE A 162 -3.30 4.10 2.89
C ILE A 162 -2.54 3.41 4.03
N ALA A 163 -1.69 4.12 4.76
CA ALA A 163 -0.96 3.55 5.89
C ALA A 163 -1.90 3.01 6.98
N ARG A 164 -2.99 3.71 7.26
CA ARG A 164 -4.01 3.28 8.24
C ARG A 164 -4.84 2.11 7.75
N SER A 165 -5.37 2.18 6.52
CA SER A 165 -6.23 1.13 5.95
C SER A 165 -5.44 -0.14 5.66
N SER A 166 -4.17 -0.04 5.32
CA SER A 166 -3.27 -1.19 5.18
C SER A 166 -2.80 -1.77 6.51
N ALA A 167 -3.12 -1.14 7.66
CA ALA A 167 -2.60 -1.49 8.99
C ALA A 167 -1.05 -1.51 9.04
N GLY A 168 -0.39 -0.67 8.23
CA GLY A 168 1.06 -0.57 8.13
C GLY A 168 1.70 -1.43 7.05
N ALA A 169 0.96 -2.32 6.38
CA ALA A 169 1.49 -3.16 5.31
C ALA A 169 2.07 -2.36 4.13
N SER A 170 1.56 -1.13 3.90
CA SER A 170 2.10 -0.21 2.89
C SER A 170 3.57 0.15 3.09
N ALA A 171 4.13 -0.22 4.20
CA ALA A 171 5.52 -0.03 4.53
C ALA A 171 6.44 -1.17 4.04
N TYR A 172 5.87 -2.33 3.72
CA TYR A 172 6.63 -3.56 3.42
C TYR A 172 6.36 -4.09 2.02
N VAL A 173 5.11 -4.00 1.59
CA VAL A 173 4.72 -4.51 0.28
C VAL A 173 5.42 -3.69 -0.80
N PRO A 174 6.18 -4.32 -1.70
CA PRO A 174 6.81 -3.60 -2.80
C PRO A 174 5.75 -2.94 -3.68
N VAL A 175 5.92 -1.65 -3.94
CA VAL A 175 5.03 -0.86 -4.80
C VAL A 175 5.85 -0.20 -5.89
N SER A 176 5.33 -0.19 -7.10
CA SER A 176 5.90 0.55 -8.20
C SER A 176 4.87 1.45 -8.85
N VAL A 177 5.21 2.72 -8.98
CA VAL A 177 4.39 3.71 -9.67
C VAL A 177 4.91 3.90 -11.09
N VAL A 178 4.04 3.64 -12.08
CA VAL A 178 4.40 3.68 -13.49
C VAL A 178 3.57 4.70 -14.26
N THR A 179 4.12 5.25 -15.32
CA THR A 179 3.41 6.24 -16.16
C THR A 179 2.42 5.60 -17.15
N ASN A 180 2.62 4.32 -17.48
CA ASN A 180 1.83 3.60 -18.48
C ASN A 180 1.64 2.14 -18.07
N LEU A 181 0.41 1.79 -17.64
CA LEU A 181 0.06 0.42 -17.23
C LEU A 181 0.09 -0.58 -18.37
N VAL A 182 -0.32 -0.19 -19.58
CA VAL A 182 -0.30 -1.06 -20.77
C VAL A 182 1.13 -1.54 -21.05
N ARG A 183 2.10 -0.60 -21.03
CA ARG A 183 3.52 -0.94 -21.18
C ARG A 183 4.01 -1.82 -20.02
N ALA A 184 3.63 -1.51 -18.80
CA ALA A 184 4.05 -2.28 -17.63
C ALA A 184 3.53 -3.73 -17.70
N VAL A 185 2.27 -3.93 -18.08
CA VAL A 185 1.68 -5.26 -18.29
C VAL A 185 2.38 -6.02 -19.41
N GLN A 186 2.71 -5.35 -20.52
CA GLN A 186 3.49 -6.00 -21.59
C GLN A 186 4.86 -6.46 -21.08
N GLN A 187 5.56 -5.64 -20.29
CA GLN A 187 6.84 -6.02 -19.68
C GLN A 187 6.72 -7.20 -18.71
N LEU A 188 5.61 -7.29 -17.97
CA LEU A 188 5.29 -8.46 -17.11
C LEU A 188 5.10 -9.73 -17.97
N LYS A 189 4.37 -9.65 -19.08
CA LYS A 189 4.20 -10.76 -20.02
C LYS A 189 5.56 -11.22 -20.59
N ASP A 190 6.41 -10.28 -20.99
CA ASP A 190 7.77 -10.55 -21.48
C ASP A 190 8.71 -11.14 -20.40
N ALA A 191 8.30 -11.01 -19.11
CA ALA A 191 8.96 -11.63 -17.95
C ALA A 191 8.34 -12.99 -17.54
N GLY A 192 7.39 -13.50 -18.32
CA GLY A 192 6.76 -14.80 -18.12
C GLY A 192 5.53 -14.80 -17.22
N PHE A 193 4.97 -13.64 -16.90
CA PHE A 193 3.71 -13.57 -16.16
C PHE A 193 2.53 -13.84 -17.08
N TRP A 194 1.59 -14.65 -16.60
CA TRP A 194 0.27 -14.77 -17.17
C TRP A 194 -0.65 -13.72 -16.53
N VAL A 195 -1.32 -12.94 -17.36
CA VAL A 195 -2.07 -11.77 -16.93
C VAL A 195 -3.57 -12.01 -16.93
N TYR A 196 -4.19 -11.90 -15.77
CA TYR A 196 -5.63 -12.05 -15.58
C TYR A 196 -6.28 -10.69 -15.29
N GLY A 197 -7.25 -10.29 -16.10
CA GLY A 197 -8.10 -9.13 -15.80
C GLY A 197 -9.29 -9.55 -14.95
N ALA A 198 -9.57 -8.85 -13.88
CA ALA A 198 -10.71 -9.12 -13.00
C ALA A 198 -11.97 -8.38 -13.49
N ASP A 199 -12.97 -9.12 -13.95
CA ASP A 199 -14.27 -8.61 -14.38
C ASP A 199 -15.38 -9.64 -14.13
N ALA A 200 -16.61 -9.19 -13.87
CA ALA A 200 -17.74 -10.05 -13.56
C ALA A 200 -18.13 -11.01 -14.72
N GLY A 201 -17.82 -10.61 -15.97
CA GLY A 201 -18.08 -11.40 -17.18
C GLY A 201 -17.03 -12.46 -17.52
N GLY A 202 -15.98 -12.60 -16.68
CA GLY A 202 -14.86 -13.48 -16.94
C GLY A 202 -15.12 -14.96 -16.61
N GLU A 203 -14.09 -15.79 -16.83
CA GLU A 203 -14.09 -17.20 -16.46
C GLU A 203 -14.06 -17.36 -14.94
N ASN A 204 -14.80 -18.34 -14.43
CA ASN A 204 -14.90 -18.60 -13.00
C ASN A 204 -13.53 -18.97 -12.42
N VAL A 205 -13.03 -18.16 -11.48
CA VAL A 205 -11.71 -18.31 -10.86
C VAL A 205 -11.50 -19.69 -10.21
N THR A 206 -12.55 -20.35 -9.74
CA THR A 206 -12.45 -21.67 -9.09
C THR A 206 -12.13 -22.80 -10.08
N LYS A 207 -12.22 -22.54 -11.38
CA LYS A 207 -11.92 -23.52 -12.45
C LYS A 207 -10.51 -23.32 -13.02
N LEU A 208 -9.82 -22.27 -12.62
CA LEU A 208 -8.50 -21.91 -13.15
C LEU A 208 -7.38 -22.52 -12.34
N ASN A 209 -6.28 -22.83 -13.01
CA ASN A 209 -5.00 -23.15 -12.40
C ASN A 209 -4.03 -21.97 -12.66
N PHE A 210 -3.63 -21.30 -11.61
CA PHE A 210 -2.73 -20.15 -11.72
C PHE A 210 -1.27 -20.60 -11.87
N PRO A 211 -0.55 -20.10 -12.88
CA PRO A 211 0.87 -20.41 -13.05
C PRO A 211 1.73 -19.81 -11.93
N ALA A 212 2.99 -20.22 -11.86
CA ALA A 212 3.94 -19.71 -10.87
C ALA A 212 4.02 -18.17 -10.91
N LYS A 213 4.13 -17.60 -12.11
CA LYS A 213 4.13 -16.15 -12.34
C LYS A 213 2.74 -15.69 -12.77
N THR A 214 2.01 -15.09 -11.84
CA THR A 214 0.63 -14.63 -12.01
C THR A 214 0.54 -13.12 -11.83
N CYS A 215 -0.09 -12.43 -12.77
CA CYS A 215 -0.44 -11.02 -12.65
C CYS A 215 -1.98 -10.88 -12.63
N ILE A 216 -2.51 -10.14 -11.68
CA ILE A 216 -3.93 -9.80 -11.57
C ILE A 216 -4.10 -8.31 -11.84
N VAL A 217 -4.95 -7.94 -12.77
CA VAL A 217 -5.32 -6.54 -13.08
C VAL A 217 -6.69 -6.26 -12.47
N MET A 218 -6.74 -5.28 -11.57
CA MET A 218 -7.97 -4.80 -10.94
C MET A 218 -8.38 -3.47 -11.55
N GLY A 219 -9.61 -3.38 -12.01
CA GLY A 219 -10.20 -2.15 -12.54
C GLY A 219 -10.84 -1.28 -11.47
N SER A 220 -11.26 -0.08 -11.87
CA SER A 220 -12.01 0.85 -11.02
C SER A 220 -13.43 0.38 -10.75
N GLU A 221 -14.00 0.81 -9.62
CA GLU A 221 -15.42 0.60 -9.32
C GLU A 221 -16.30 1.28 -10.39
N GLY A 222 -17.19 0.53 -11.00
CA GLY A 222 -18.18 0.97 -11.98
C GLY A 222 -17.71 1.06 -13.44
N LYS A 223 -16.39 1.28 -13.72
CA LYS A 223 -15.87 1.31 -15.11
C LYS A 223 -15.08 0.06 -15.49
N GLY A 224 -14.69 -0.75 -14.49
CA GLY A 224 -13.83 -1.89 -14.73
C GLY A 224 -12.42 -1.50 -15.17
N ILE A 225 -11.79 -2.38 -15.91
CA ILE A 225 -10.46 -2.22 -16.50
C ILE A 225 -10.56 -1.36 -17.77
N ALA A 226 -9.65 -0.43 -17.96
CA ALA A 226 -9.58 0.36 -19.20
C ALA A 226 -9.38 -0.57 -20.41
N ARG A 227 -10.14 -0.36 -21.48
CA ARG A 227 -10.16 -1.23 -22.68
C ARG A 227 -8.78 -1.63 -23.21
N LEU A 228 -7.86 -0.67 -23.37
CA LEU A 228 -6.51 -0.94 -23.84
C LEU A 228 -5.68 -1.80 -22.89
N LEU A 229 -5.95 -1.76 -21.60
CA LEU A 229 -5.29 -2.58 -20.60
C LEU A 229 -5.92 -3.97 -20.53
N GLU A 230 -7.24 -4.05 -20.67
CA GLU A 230 -7.98 -5.32 -20.78
C GLU A 230 -7.55 -6.14 -22.00
N GLU A 231 -7.32 -5.50 -23.14
CA GLU A 231 -6.78 -6.13 -24.37
C GLU A 231 -5.37 -6.73 -24.16
N GLN A 232 -4.64 -6.35 -23.11
CA GLN A 232 -3.35 -6.95 -22.76
C GLN A 232 -3.49 -8.18 -21.85
N CYS A 233 -4.63 -8.39 -21.22
CA CYS A 233 -4.87 -9.54 -20.36
C CYS A 233 -4.93 -10.83 -21.22
N ASP A 234 -4.32 -11.91 -20.70
CA ASP A 234 -4.35 -13.22 -21.36
C ASP A 234 -5.70 -13.91 -21.13
N SER A 235 -6.37 -13.58 -20.01
CA SER A 235 -7.69 -14.09 -19.69
C SER A 235 -8.43 -13.09 -18.77
N ILE A 236 -9.76 -13.10 -18.86
CA ILE A 236 -10.62 -12.37 -17.93
C ILE A 236 -11.22 -13.37 -16.94
N VAL A 237 -11.14 -13.02 -15.64
CA VAL A 237 -11.56 -13.90 -14.55
C VAL A 237 -12.64 -13.26 -13.71
N SER A 238 -13.56 -14.07 -13.22
CA SER A 238 -14.66 -13.65 -12.37
C SER A 238 -14.71 -14.44 -11.06
N ILE A 239 -15.16 -13.79 -10.01
CA ILE A 239 -15.49 -14.40 -8.73
C ILE A 239 -16.97 -14.82 -8.78
N PRO A 240 -17.29 -16.10 -8.61
CA PRO A 240 -18.68 -16.52 -8.58
C PRO A 240 -19.39 -15.95 -7.35
N THR A 241 -20.48 -15.25 -7.56
CA THR A 241 -21.31 -14.65 -6.52
C THR A 241 -22.76 -15.12 -6.66
N CYS A 242 -23.52 -15.07 -5.59
CA CYS A 242 -24.96 -15.41 -5.57
C CYS A 242 -25.83 -14.21 -5.17
N GLY A 243 -25.22 -13.02 -5.07
CA GLY A 243 -25.90 -11.79 -4.66
C GLY A 243 -26.76 -11.18 -5.75
N LYS A 244 -27.56 -10.18 -5.37
CA LYS A 244 -28.38 -9.37 -6.30
C LYS A 244 -27.62 -8.14 -6.83
N ILE A 245 -26.49 -7.81 -6.23
CA ILE A 245 -25.61 -6.72 -6.63
C ILE A 245 -24.55 -7.29 -7.57
N ASP A 246 -24.31 -6.60 -8.68
CA ASP A 246 -23.54 -7.14 -9.80
C ASP A 246 -22.01 -7.21 -9.54
N SER A 247 -21.51 -6.59 -8.48
CA SER A 247 -20.07 -6.55 -8.20
C SER A 247 -19.74 -6.54 -6.72
N LEU A 248 -18.55 -7.01 -6.38
CA LEU A 248 -17.91 -6.82 -5.09
C LEU A 248 -17.17 -5.47 -5.07
N ASN A 249 -16.99 -4.89 -3.87
CA ASN A 249 -16.01 -3.82 -3.68
C ASN A 249 -14.63 -4.30 -4.18
N VAL A 250 -13.89 -3.41 -4.84
CA VAL A 250 -12.61 -3.76 -5.50
C VAL A 250 -11.57 -4.35 -4.54
N SER A 251 -11.51 -3.88 -3.29
CA SER A 251 -10.57 -4.42 -2.31
C SER A 251 -10.97 -5.81 -1.82
N VAL A 252 -12.26 -6.09 -1.73
CA VAL A 252 -12.79 -7.43 -1.40
C VAL A 252 -12.49 -8.39 -2.55
N ALA A 253 -12.78 -8.00 -3.79
CA ALA A 253 -12.48 -8.80 -4.98
C ALA A 253 -10.97 -9.12 -5.09
N ALA A 254 -10.12 -8.12 -4.92
CA ALA A 254 -8.67 -8.31 -4.90
C ALA A 254 -8.22 -9.30 -3.82
N GLY A 255 -8.78 -9.19 -2.60
CA GLY A 255 -8.48 -10.13 -1.51
C GLY A 255 -8.87 -11.57 -1.83
N VAL A 256 -10.03 -11.79 -2.44
CA VAL A 256 -10.49 -13.12 -2.85
C VAL A 256 -9.59 -13.72 -3.95
N LEU A 257 -9.26 -12.92 -4.97
CA LEU A 257 -8.38 -13.37 -6.07
C LEU A 257 -6.96 -13.66 -5.57
N LEU A 258 -6.38 -12.79 -4.75
CA LEU A 258 -5.07 -13.00 -4.15
C LEU A 258 -5.04 -14.26 -3.28
N TYR A 259 -6.09 -14.48 -2.47
CA TYR A 259 -6.21 -15.69 -1.67
C TYR A 259 -6.28 -16.95 -2.55
N GLU A 260 -7.06 -16.93 -3.64
CA GLU A 260 -7.16 -18.08 -4.52
C GLU A 260 -5.83 -18.41 -5.20
N VAL A 261 -5.11 -17.39 -5.68
CA VAL A 261 -3.74 -17.57 -6.22
C VAL A 261 -2.79 -18.12 -5.15
N TYR A 262 -2.82 -17.57 -3.94
CA TYR A 262 -2.00 -18.03 -2.81
C TYR A 262 -2.32 -19.48 -2.45
N ARG A 263 -3.61 -19.82 -2.30
CA ARG A 263 -4.09 -21.15 -1.94
C ARG A 263 -3.59 -22.24 -2.90
N GLN A 264 -3.47 -21.93 -4.19
CA GLN A 264 -2.95 -22.86 -5.19
C GLN A 264 -1.42 -22.97 -5.19
N LYS A 265 -0.73 -22.07 -4.49
CA LYS A 265 0.73 -22.01 -4.44
C LYS A 265 1.33 -22.58 -3.14
N ILE A 266 0.51 -22.85 -2.12
CA ILE A 266 0.92 -23.45 -0.84
C ILE A 266 0.90 -24.98 -0.86
#